data_2e96af84ff2dd1ccba47ee01fddd26fc
#
_entry.id   2e96af84ff2dd1ccba47ee01fddd26fc
#
_cell.length_a   1.000
_cell.length_b   1.000
_cell.length_c   1.000
_cell.angle_alpha   90.00
_cell.angle_beta   90.00
_cell.angle_gamma   90.00
#
_symmetry.space_group_name_H-M   'P 1'
#
loop_
_entity.id
_entity.type
_entity.pdbx_description
1 polymer ?
#
loop_
_entity_poly.entity_id
_entity_poly.type
_entity_poly.pdbx_seq_one_letter_code
_entity_poly.pdbx_strand_id
1 'polypeptide(L)'
;MSKKALVLLWTAFAACAAMAQVEVTDAWVRATAQGQKATGAFMNLTAKKNTRLVGVKTEAAAVAEVHEMKMEKDVMRMQRIPSLELPAGKTVSLKPGSLHVMLMNLKEPLPVDSHVQLTLMFEDADGVKSQQDLHLMTTLKGPGADSKADGAHQHH
;
A
#
# COMPACT_ATOMS: atom_id res chain seq x y z
N MET A 1 -62.22 -26.61 -3.85
CA MET A 1 -60.87 -26.94 -4.38
C MET A 1 -60.06 -25.69 -4.47
N SER A 2 -59.26 -25.43 -3.44
CA SER A 2 -58.40 -24.22 -3.39
C SER A 2 -57.03 -24.54 -3.96
N LYS A 3 -56.69 -23.95 -5.09
CA LYS A 3 -55.33 -23.96 -5.63
C LYS A 3 -54.56 -22.81 -4.98
N LYS A 4 -53.73 -23.13 -3.99
CA LYS A 4 -52.79 -22.20 -3.38
C LYS A 4 -51.61 -22.06 -4.34
N ALA A 5 -51.55 -20.91 -5.05
CA ALA A 5 -50.37 -20.53 -5.82
C ALA A 5 -49.29 -20.07 -4.86
N LEU A 6 -48.18 -20.81 -4.79
CA LEU A 6 -46.98 -20.48 -4.06
C LEU A 6 -46.15 -19.55 -4.93
N VAL A 7 -46.20 -18.24 -4.65
CA VAL A 7 -45.33 -17.27 -5.31
C VAL A 7 -43.98 -17.36 -4.62
N LEU A 8 -43.02 -17.99 -5.30
CA LEU A 8 -41.61 -17.94 -4.91
C LEU A 8 -41.04 -16.55 -5.27
N LEU A 9 -40.88 -15.72 -4.25
CA LEU A 9 -40.18 -14.43 -4.39
C LEU A 9 -38.67 -14.71 -4.45
N TRP A 10 -38.11 -14.72 -5.64
CA TRP A 10 -36.68 -14.78 -5.88
C TRP A 10 -36.10 -13.40 -5.57
N THR A 11 -35.60 -13.19 -4.37
CA THR A 11 -34.77 -12.02 -4.05
C THR A 11 -33.43 -12.17 -4.76
N ALA A 12 -33.27 -11.47 -5.87
CA ALA A 12 -31.97 -11.30 -6.52
C ALA A 12 -31.06 -10.50 -5.58
N PHE A 13 -30.16 -11.18 -4.91
CA PHE A 13 -29.08 -10.55 -4.16
C PHE A 13 -28.09 -9.97 -5.20
N ALA A 14 -28.25 -8.70 -5.53
CA ALA A 14 -27.27 -7.99 -6.32
C ALA A 14 -25.98 -7.89 -5.50
N ALA A 15 -25.01 -8.76 -5.79
CA ALA A 15 -23.66 -8.62 -5.27
C ALA A 15 -23.08 -7.33 -5.87
N CYS A 16 -23.16 -6.25 -5.09
CA CYS A 16 -22.45 -5.02 -5.41
C CYS A 16 -20.95 -5.35 -5.31
N ALA A 17 -20.29 -5.54 -6.47
CA ALA A 17 -18.84 -5.65 -6.52
C ALA A 17 -18.29 -4.34 -5.95
N ALA A 18 -17.76 -4.40 -4.72
CA ALA A 18 -17.10 -3.26 -4.10
C ALA A 18 -15.85 -2.95 -4.93
N MET A 19 -15.96 -2.00 -5.83
CA MET A 19 -14.80 -1.50 -6.58
C MET A 19 -13.82 -0.86 -5.57
N ALA A 20 -12.53 -1.22 -5.68
CA ALA A 20 -11.50 -0.65 -4.84
C ALA A 20 -11.60 0.89 -4.85
N GLN A 21 -11.73 1.49 -3.65
CA GLN A 21 -11.85 2.95 -3.48
C GLN A 21 -10.51 3.64 -3.72
N VAL A 22 -9.40 2.91 -3.58
CA VAL A 22 -8.04 3.40 -3.77
C VAL A 22 -7.33 2.51 -4.79
N GLU A 23 -6.82 3.12 -5.83
CA GLU A 23 -5.96 2.47 -6.79
C GLU A 23 -4.53 2.43 -6.24
N VAL A 24 -3.91 1.26 -6.30
CA VAL A 24 -2.52 1.04 -5.87
C VAL A 24 -1.71 0.63 -7.09
N THR A 25 -0.65 1.38 -7.39
CA THR A 25 0.26 1.10 -8.50
C THR A 25 1.72 1.09 -8.04
N ASP A 26 2.60 0.44 -8.80
CA ASP A 26 4.06 0.40 -8.59
C ASP A 26 4.45 -0.04 -7.17
N ALA A 27 3.68 -0.98 -6.60
CA ALA A 27 3.87 -1.43 -5.24
C ALA A 27 4.97 -2.50 -5.14
N TRP A 28 5.89 -2.31 -4.20
CA TRP A 28 7.02 -3.22 -3.96
C TRP A 28 7.54 -3.09 -2.52
N VAL A 29 8.28 -4.09 -2.08
CA VAL A 29 8.98 -4.11 -0.78
C VAL A 29 10.47 -4.23 -1.05
N ARG A 30 11.29 -3.47 -0.31
CA ARG A 30 12.74 -3.61 -0.43
C ARG A 30 13.20 -4.91 0.21
N ALA A 31 13.92 -5.72 -0.56
CA ALA A 31 14.53 -6.95 -0.08
C ALA A 31 15.53 -6.67 1.06
N THR A 32 15.70 -7.62 1.97
CA THR A 32 16.57 -7.49 3.13
C THR A 32 17.74 -8.48 3.09
N ALA A 33 18.84 -8.06 3.69
CA ALA A 33 19.96 -8.95 4.01
C ALA A 33 19.65 -9.77 5.26
N GLN A 34 20.46 -10.82 5.46
CA GLN A 34 20.43 -11.63 6.68
C GLN A 34 20.65 -10.74 7.92
N GLY A 35 19.81 -10.91 8.94
CA GLY A 35 19.91 -10.15 10.19
C GLY A 35 19.28 -8.77 10.17
N GLN A 36 18.88 -8.25 9.01
CA GLN A 36 18.16 -6.99 8.91
C GLN A 36 16.75 -7.14 9.48
N LYS A 37 16.35 -6.25 10.39
CA LYS A 37 15.08 -6.33 11.13
C LYS A 37 14.03 -5.31 10.69
N ALA A 38 14.35 -4.45 9.71
CA ALA A 38 13.43 -3.47 9.20
C ALA A 38 13.61 -3.25 7.69
N THR A 39 12.53 -2.92 7.00
CA THR A 39 12.55 -2.55 5.59
C THR A 39 11.40 -1.61 5.24
N GLY A 40 11.39 -1.08 4.02
CA GLY A 40 10.34 -0.21 3.51
C GLY A 40 9.49 -0.87 2.43
N ALA A 41 8.21 -0.54 2.42
CA ALA A 41 7.30 -0.79 1.30
C ALA A 41 6.91 0.54 0.66
N PHE A 42 6.78 0.53 -0.66
CA PHE A 42 6.59 1.71 -1.49
C PHE A 42 5.49 1.46 -2.51
N MET A 43 4.74 2.49 -2.84
CA MET A 43 3.62 2.40 -3.78
C MET A 43 3.08 3.79 -4.13
N ASN A 44 2.29 3.86 -5.18
CA ASN A 44 1.47 5.03 -5.47
C ASN A 44 0.02 4.74 -5.09
N LEU A 45 -0.62 5.69 -4.42
CA LEU A 45 -2.01 5.60 -3.97
C LEU A 45 -2.84 6.71 -4.61
N THR A 46 -3.93 6.36 -5.28
CA THR A 46 -4.87 7.32 -5.87
C THR A 46 -6.29 6.96 -5.42
N ALA A 47 -6.88 7.81 -4.59
CA ALA A 47 -8.24 7.62 -4.10
C ALA A 47 -9.27 8.21 -5.07
N LYS A 48 -10.42 7.55 -5.26
CA LYS A 48 -11.53 8.05 -6.08
C LYS A 48 -12.31 9.16 -5.40
N LYS A 49 -12.32 9.16 -4.07
CA LYS A 49 -12.90 10.21 -3.22
C LYS A 49 -11.96 10.48 -2.04
N ASN A 50 -12.14 11.60 -1.36
CA ASN A 50 -11.32 11.95 -0.22
C ASN A 50 -11.30 10.82 0.81
N THR A 51 -10.13 10.30 1.08
CA THR A 51 -9.89 9.09 1.89
C THR A 51 -8.62 9.31 2.69
N ARG A 52 -8.45 8.54 3.76
CA ARG A 52 -7.22 8.51 4.57
C ARG A 52 -6.73 7.06 4.67
N LEU A 53 -5.43 6.88 4.57
CA LEU A 53 -4.79 5.63 4.98
C LEU A 53 -4.56 5.72 6.50
N VAL A 54 -5.26 4.89 7.27
CA VAL A 54 -5.29 4.94 8.74
C VAL A 54 -4.54 3.78 9.39
N GLY A 55 -4.06 2.83 8.61
CA GLY A 55 -3.28 1.73 9.14
C GLY A 55 -2.75 0.81 8.07
N VAL A 56 -1.74 0.05 8.45
CA VAL A 56 -1.13 -1.03 7.64
C VAL A 56 -0.92 -2.24 8.53
N LYS A 57 -1.17 -3.44 8.01
CA LYS A 57 -0.91 -4.72 8.66
C LYS A 57 -0.14 -5.65 7.74
N THR A 58 0.67 -6.51 8.34
CA THR A 58 1.36 -7.59 7.65
C THR A 58 1.69 -8.73 8.61
N GLU A 59 1.75 -9.94 8.10
CA GLU A 59 2.27 -11.09 8.87
C GLU A 59 3.80 -11.15 8.89
N ALA A 60 4.48 -10.44 7.96
CA ALA A 60 5.94 -10.46 7.82
C ALA A 60 6.68 -9.68 8.91
N ALA A 61 6.01 -8.74 9.59
CA ALA A 61 6.59 -7.87 10.60
C ALA A 61 5.66 -7.69 11.81
N ALA A 62 6.22 -7.44 12.97
CA ALA A 62 5.43 -7.15 14.16
C ALA A 62 4.81 -5.75 14.12
N VAL A 63 5.43 -4.80 13.42
CA VAL A 63 4.96 -3.42 13.29
C VAL A 63 5.02 -2.98 11.84
N ALA A 64 3.92 -2.40 11.35
CA ALA A 64 3.84 -1.75 10.04
C ALA A 64 3.21 -0.37 10.22
N GLU A 65 3.91 0.68 9.80
CA GLU A 65 3.49 2.08 10.00
C GLU A 65 3.84 2.92 8.79
N VAL A 66 3.08 4.00 8.56
CA VAL A 66 3.46 5.03 7.60
C VAL A 66 4.42 6.01 8.27
N HIS A 67 5.55 6.24 7.63
CA HIS A 67 6.56 7.19 8.07
C HIS A 67 6.82 8.24 6.98
N GLU A 68 7.25 9.42 7.41
CA GLU A 68 7.70 10.51 6.56
C GLU A 68 9.16 10.86 6.90
N MET A 69 9.98 11.07 5.87
CA MET A 69 11.29 11.68 6.03
C MET A 69 11.15 13.21 5.98
N LYS A 70 11.49 13.87 7.06
CA LYS A 70 11.38 15.33 7.19
C LYS A 70 12.74 15.94 7.52
N MET A 71 13.07 17.03 6.85
CA MET A 71 14.25 17.83 7.17
C MET A 71 13.93 18.77 8.32
N GLU A 72 14.63 18.62 9.44
CA GLU A 72 14.55 19.52 10.58
C GLU A 72 15.96 20.01 10.94
N LYS A 73 16.21 21.33 10.86
CA LYS A 73 17.50 21.95 11.20
C LYS A 73 18.70 21.22 10.56
N ASP A 74 18.63 20.99 9.24
CA ASP A 74 19.64 20.29 8.43
C ASP A 74 19.87 18.82 8.80
N VAL A 75 18.95 18.22 9.57
CA VAL A 75 18.97 16.79 9.88
C VAL A 75 17.71 16.12 9.34
N MET A 76 17.88 15.04 8.58
CA MET A 76 16.75 14.20 8.14
C MET A 76 16.24 13.37 9.33
N ARG A 77 14.98 13.56 9.66
CA ARG A 77 14.27 12.78 10.69
C ARG A 77 13.16 11.95 10.08
N MET A 78 13.01 10.74 10.58
CA MET A 78 11.90 9.86 10.28
C MET A 78 10.82 10.05 11.33
N GLN A 79 9.60 10.34 10.90
CA GLN A 79 8.46 10.58 11.77
C GLN A 79 7.29 9.69 11.37
N ARG A 80 6.66 9.04 12.35
CA ARG A 80 5.42 8.29 12.15
C ARG A 80 4.27 9.24 11.81
N ILE A 81 3.48 8.85 10.81
CA ILE A 81 2.24 9.53 10.45
C ILE A 81 1.07 8.59 10.79
N PRO A 82 0.21 8.94 11.76
CA PRO A 82 -0.93 8.10 12.15
C PRO A 82 -2.02 8.03 11.08
N SER A 83 -2.10 9.03 10.21
CA SER A 83 -3.10 9.14 9.14
C SER A 83 -2.52 9.89 7.95
N LEU A 84 -2.60 9.28 6.77
CA LEU A 84 -2.14 9.88 5.51
C LEU A 84 -3.33 10.27 4.65
N GLU A 85 -3.48 11.57 4.38
CA GLU A 85 -4.54 12.10 3.53
C GLU A 85 -4.33 11.70 2.07
N LEU A 86 -5.40 11.20 1.45
CA LEU A 86 -5.47 10.86 0.02
C LEU A 86 -6.59 11.68 -0.62
N PRO A 87 -6.30 12.90 -1.07
CA PRO A 87 -7.29 13.73 -1.76
C PRO A 87 -7.81 13.06 -3.05
N ALA A 88 -9.09 13.18 -3.33
CA ALA A 88 -9.73 12.58 -4.49
C ALA A 88 -9.00 12.90 -5.79
N GLY A 89 -8.69 11.88 -6.58
CA GLY A 89 -8.05 11.99 -7.90
C GLY A 89 -6.56 12.38 -7.88
N LYS A 90 -5.97 12.59 -6.68
CA LYS A 90 -4.55 12.93 -6.55
C LYS A 90 -3.73 11.71 -6.18
N THR A 91 -2.68 11.43 -6.95
CA THR A 91 -1.71 10.38 -6.62
C THR A 91 -0.78 10.83 -5.50
N VAL A 92 -0.76 10.06 -4.41
CA VAL A 92 0.19 10.22 -3.31
C VAL A 92 1.22 9.11 -3.43
N SER A 93 2.48 9.49 -3.59
CA SER A 93 3.59 8.56 -3.80
C SER A 93 4.33 8.28 -2.50
N LEU A 94 4.38 6.99 -2.14
CA LEU A 94 5.26 6.47 -1.10
C LEU A 94 6.51 5.92 -1.78
N LYS A 95 7.65 6.58 -1.59
CA LYS A 95 8.91 6.28 -2.28
C LYS A 95 10.12 6.44 -1.36
N PRO A 96 11.26 5.79 -1.67
CA PRO A 96 12.48 5.95 -0.89
C PRO A 96 12.86 7.42 -0.67
N GLY A 97 13.21 7.77 0.56
CA GLY A 97 13.60 9.13 0.93
C GLY A 97 12.44 10.10 1.18
N SER A 98 11.20 9.63 1.14
CA SER A 98 9.99 10.44 1.34
C SER A 98 9.02 9.70 2.27
N LEU A 99 7.71 9.80 2.01
CA LEU A 99 6.70 8.95 2.61
C LEU A 99 6.98 7.48 2.27
N HIS A 100 6.79 6.57 3.22
CA HIS A 100 6.92 5.13 3.00
C HIS A 100 6.18 4.34 4.09
N VAL A 101 5.89 3.08 3.80
CA VAL A 101 5.46 2.13 4.82
C VAL A 101 6.72 1.49 5.41
N MET A 102 6.90 1.63 6.71
CA MET A 102 8.00 1.00 7.45
C MET A 102 7.55 -0.31 8.07
N LEU A 103 8.24 -1.39 7.75
CA LEU A 103 8.05 -2.70 8.34
C LEU A 103 9.18 -2.92 9.36
N MET A 104 8.83 -3.09 10.62
CA MET A 104 9.78 -3.21 11.74
C MET A 104 9.58 -4.52 12.50
N ASN A 105 10.67 -5.00 13.08
CA ASN A 105 10.70 -6.29 13.75
C ASN A 105 10.25 -7.42 12.81
N LEU A 106 10.93 -7.51 11.67
CA LEU A 106 10.72 -8.58 10.69
C LEU A 106 10.89 -9.93 11.36
N LYS A 107 9.95 -10.83 11.13
CA LYS A 107 9.98 -12.21 11.66
C LYS A 107 11.04 -13.04 10.98
N GLU A 108 11.19 -12.84 9.66
CA GLU A 108 12.14 -13.54 8.80
C GLU A 108 12.80 -12.59 7.82
N PRO A 109 13.97 -12.91 7.26
CA PRO A 109 14.55 -12.18 6.14
C PRO A 109 13.59 -12.19 4.93
N LEU A 110 13.61 -11.12 4.17
CA LEU A 110 12.83 -10.96 2.94
C LEU A 110 13.80 -10.93 1.75
N PRO A 111 14.22 -12.08 1.22
CA PRO A 111 15.13 -12.12 0.08
C PRO A 111 14.46 -11.57 -1.18
N VAL A 112 15.26 -11.24 -2.19
CA VAL A 112 14.75 -10.84 -3.52
C VAL A 112 13.82 -11.93 -4.08
N ASP A 113 12.79 -11.53 -4.80
CA ASP A 113 11.77 -12.39 -5.41
C ASP A 113 10.91 -13.18 -4.40
N SER A 114 10.91 -12.78 -3.13
CA SER A 114 9.90 -13.24 -2.18
C SER A 114 8.63 -12.37 -2.24
N HIS A 115 7.58 -12.85 -1.60
CA HIS A 115 6.28 -12.16 -1.56
C HIS A 115 5.93 -11.74 -0.15
N VAL A 116 5.39 -10.53 -0.02
CA VAL A 116 4.90 -9.98 1.24
C VAL A 116 3.44 -9.58 1.06
N GLN A 117 2.60 -10.02 1.96
CA GLN A 117 1.21 -9.58 2.01
C GLN A 117 1.10 -8.35 2.93
N LEU A 118 0.53 -7.28 2.42
CA LEU A 118 0.15 -6.09 3.18
C LEU A 118 -1.36 -5.89 3.12
N THR A 119 -1.96 -5.51 4.24
CA THR A 119 -3.33 -5.02 4.29
C THR A 119 -3.31 -3.53 4.57
N LEU A 120 -3.80 -2.74 3.64
CA LEU A 120 -4.01 -1.30 3.81
C LEU A 120 -5.40 -1.04 4.39
N MET A 121 -5.49 -0.22 5.41
CA MET A 121 -6.76 0.17 6.05
C MET A 121 -7.06 1.63 5.77
N PHE A 122 -8.24 1.89 5.21
CA PHE A 122 -8.69 3.22 4.80
C PHE A 122 -9.94 3.65 5.57
N GLU A 123 -10.12 4.96 5.65
CA GLU A 123 -11.34 5.60 6.12
C GLU A 123 -11.67 6.78 5.22
N ASP A 124 -12.87 6.82 4.66
CA ASP A 124 -13.28 7.93 3.80
C ASP A 124 -13.81 9.14 4.60
N ALA A 125 -14.15 10.22 3.90
CA ALA A 125 -14.66 11.45 4.53
C ALA A 125 -15.98 11.25 5.29
N ASP A 126 -16.75 10.21 4.96
CA ASP A 126 -18.00 9.85 5.63
C ASP A 126 -17.78 8.89 6.82
N GLY A 127 -16.52 8.56 7.13
CA GLY A 127 -16.15 7.65 8.21
C GLY A 127 -16.31 6.18 7.85
N VAL A 128 -16.56 5.84 6.59
CA VAL A 128 -16.66 4.47 6.11
C VAL A 128 -15.27 3.84 6.02
N LYS A 129 -15.10 2.74 6.74
CA LYS A 129 -13.85 1.99 6.77
C LYS A 129 -13.82 0.94 5.67
N SER A 130 -12.67 0.78 5.05
CA SER A 130 -12.40 -0.27 4.06
C SER A 130 -10.98 -0.79 4.21
N GLN A 131 -10.71 -1.94 3.65
CA GLN A 131 -9.36 -2.50 3.59
C GLN A 131 -9.09 -3.10 2.22
N GLN A 132 -7.81 -3.16 1.89
CA GLN A 132 -7.33 -3.74 0.65
C GLN A 132 -6.09 -4.56 0.91
N ASP A 133 -6.11 -5.82 0.46
CA ASP A 133 -4.97 -6.72 0.56
C ASP A 133 -4.11 -6.61 -0.70
N LEU A 134 -2.81 -6.53 -0.49
CA LEU A 134 -1.80 -6.44 -1.53
C LEU A 134 -0.83 -7.60 -1.41
N HIS A 135 -0.44 -8.18 -2.53
CA HIS A 135 0.64 -9.14 -2.63
C HIS A 135 1.82 -8.46 -3.35
N LEU A 136 2.84 -8.12 -2.59
CA LEU A 136 3.98 -7.34 -3.07
C LEU A 136 5.21 -8.21 -3.25
N MET A 137 5.93 -7.98 -4.33
CA MET A 137 7.22 -8.63 -4.59
C MET A 137 8.34 -7.86 -3.89
N THR A 138 9.32 -8.57 -3.37
CA THR A 138 10.54 -8.00 -2.81
C THR A 138 11.59 -7.82 -3.88
N THR A 139 12.11 -6.61 -4.01
CA THR A 139 13.14 -6.24 -4.99
C THR A 139 14.21 -5.35 -4.37
N LEU A 140 15.35 -5.21 -5.02
CA LEU A 140 16.41 -4.30 -4.57
C LEU A 140 16.12 -2.84 -4.96
N LYS A 141 15.40 -2.66 -6.08
CA LYS A 141 15.05 -1.34 -6.64
C LYS A 141 13.59 -1.32 -7.04
N GLY A 142 12.98 -0.16 -7.03
CA GLY A 142 11.59 0.01 -7.47
C GLY A 142 11.39 -0.20 -8.96
N PRO A 143 10.13 -0.40 -9.41
CA PRO A 143 9.80 -0.49 -10.82
C PRO A 143 10.32 0.72 -11.62
N GLY A 144 10.90 0.47 -12.78
CA GLY A 144 11.43 1.51 -13.66
C GLY A 144 12.77 2.14 -13.25
N ALA A 145 13.40 1.68 -12.16
CA ALA A 145 14.69 2.21 -11.72
C ALA A 145 15.84 1.90 -12.70
N ASP A 146 15.73 0.86 -13.50
CA ASP A 146 16.75 0.45 -14.47
C ASP A 146 16.64 1.17 -15.82
N SER A 147 15.54 1.89 -16.08
CA SER A 147 15.35 2.59 -17.36
C SER A 147 16.07 3.95 -17.46
N LYS A 148 16.70 4.43 -16.39
CA LYS A 148 17.44 5.70 -16.37
C LYS A 148 18.96 5.57 -16.47
N ALA A 149 19.51 4.36 -16.52
CA ALA A 149 20.95 4.13 -16.53
C ALA A 149 21.60 4.10 -17.92
N ASP A 150 20.83 3.99 -19.01
CA ASP A 150 21.39 3.82 -20.36
C ASP A 150 21.44 5.10 -21.22
N GLY A 151 21.25 6.28 -20.60
CA GLY A 151 21.17 7.55 -21.34
C GLY A 151 22.39 8.47 -21.29
N ALA A 152 23.51 8.05 -20.70
CA ALA A 152 24.64 8.97 -20.49
C ALA A 152 26.02 8.36 -20.76
N HIS A 153 26.26 7.84 -21.95
CA HIS A 153 27.62 7.71 -22.49
C HIS A 153 27.60 7.77 -24.01
N GLN A 154 27.60 8.98 -24.54
CA GLN A 154 28.22 9.25 -25.83
C GLN A 154 29.26 10.33 -25.60
N HIS A 155 30.49 9.88 -25.49
CA HIS A 155 31.67 10.74 -25.61
C HIS A 155 32.13 10.76 -27.06
N HIS A 156 32.22 11.93 -27.57
CA HIS A 156 33.12 12.29 -28.69
C HIS A 156 34.48 12.65 -28.18
#